data_c38a2ff38eb50f95b0179ba5a7b3cae9
#
_entry.id   c38a2ff38eb50f95b0179ba5a7b3cae9
#
_cell.length_a   1.000
_cell.length_b   1.000
_cell.length_c   1.000
_cell.angle_alpha   90.00
_cell.angle_beta   90.00
_cell.angle_gamma   90.00
#
_symmetry.space_group_name_H-M   'P 1'
#
loop_
_entity.id
_entity.type
_entity.pdbx_description
1 polymer ?
#
loop_
_entity_poly.entity_id
_entity_poly.type
_entity_poly.pdbx_seq_one_letter_code
_entity_poly.pdbx_strand_id
1 'polypeptide(L)'
;MDKTNKILSKIPESIKVGYRDYKLEKWKQTVANANDAHGQFFAKEGIIGYTEEEKGVSHANTILHELFHAIIYQWHIDLGDKVEETVVNGLTNGLTTVFVDNPELMDYLKTKIKEG
;
A
#
# COMPACT_ATOMS: atom_id res chain seq x y z
N MET A 1 14.00 12.44 19.66
CA MET A 1 13.62 11.39 18.72
C MET A 1 14.82 11.03 17.88
N ASP A 2 15.15 9.78 17.79
CA ASP A 2 16.34 9.36 17.08
C ASP A 2 16.14 9.30 15.55
N LYS A 3 17.25 9.13 14.83
CA LYS A 3 17.23 9.10 13.37
C LYS A 3 16.49 7.89 12.82
N THR A 4 16.44 6.79 13.57
CA THR A 4 15.77 5.56 13.14
C THR A 4 14.28 5.78 12.95
N ASN A 5 13.62 6.45 13.90
CA ASN A 5 12.20 6.76 13.79
C ASN A 5 11.91 7.66 12.59
N LYS A 6 12.79 8.64 12.35
CA LYS A 6 12.64 9.56 11.22
C LYS A 6 12.74 8.83 9.88
N ILE A 7 13.66 7.88 9.77
CA ILE A 7 13.85 7.07 8.56
C ILE A 7 12.64 6.16 8.34
N LEU A 8 12.17 5.49 9.39
CA LEU A 8 11.05 4.57 9.32
C LEU A 8 9.72 5.24 8.98
N SER A 9 9.59 6.55 9.25
CA SER A 9 8.36 7.28 8.96
C SER A 9 8.32 7.80 7.52
N LYS A 10 9.40 7.65 6.76
CA LYS A 10 9.46 8.12 5.37
C LYS A 10 9.01 7.03 4.42
N ILE A 11 8.08 7.38 3.52
CA ILE A 11 7.62 6.44 2.51
C ILE A 11 8.75 6.15 1.51
N PRO A 12 8.95 4.90 1.12
CA PRO A 12 9.96 4.58 0.10
C PRO A 12 9.58 5.17 -1.26
N GLU A 13 10.58 5.38 -2.11
CA GLU A 13 10.36 5.90 -3.46
C GLU A 13 9.71 4.87 -4.36
N SER A 14 9.98 3.58 -4.12
CA SER A 14 9.40 2.50 -4.90
C SER A 14 9.22 1.26 -4.03
N ILE A 15 8.34 0.38 -4.49
CA ILE A 15 8.07 -0.91 -3.86
C ILE A 15 8.27 -1.98 -4.92
N LYS A 16 9.06 -3.01 -4.60
CA LYS A 16 9.23 -4.15 -5.49
C LYS A 16 8.12 -5.16 -5.22
N VAL A 17 7.36 -5.51 -6.26
CA VAL A 17 6.30 -6.51 -6.19
C VAL A 17 6.62 -7.58 -7.22
N GLY A 18 7.02 -8.76 -6.75
CA GLY A 18 7.53 -9.79 -7.62
C GLY A 18 8.85 -9.34 -8.25
N TYR A 19 8.90 -9.30 -9.56
CA TYR A 19 10.10 -8.89 -10.30
C TYR A 19 10.06 -7.44 -10.80
N ARG A 20 9.01 -6.70 -10.45
CA ARG A 20 8.82 -5.34 -10.95
C ARG A 20 8.81 -4.31 -9.83
N ASP A 21 9.45 -3.17 -10.09
CA ASP A 21 9.41 -2.03 -9.17
C ASP A 21 8.25 -1.12 -9.54
N TYR A 22 7.49 -0.69 -8.54
CA TYR A 22 6.41 0.27 -8.70
C TYR A 22 6.79 1.55 -7.99
N LYS A 23 6.79 2.66 -8.74
CA LYS A 23 7.11 3.97 -8.19
C LYS A 23 5.92 4.46 -7.35
N LEU A 24 6.22 4.98 -6.16
CA LEU A 24 5.21 5.63 -5.33
C LEU A 24 5.19 7.10 -5.67
N GLU A 25 4.03 7.59 -6.15
CA GLU A 25 3.88 8.97 -6.60
C GLU A 25 2.88 9.71 -5.74
N LYS A 26 3.33 10.80 -5.13
CA LYS A 26 2.49 11.63 -4.27
C LYS A 26 1.68 12.61 -5.12
N TRP A 27 0.38 12.64 -4.88
CA TRP A 27 -0.54 13.53 -5.58
C TRP A 27 -0.91 14.74 -4.72
N LYS A 28 -1.09 15.85 -5.37
CA LYS A 28 -1.69 17.03 -4.73
C LYS A 28 -3.17 16.77 -4.51
N GLN A 29 -3.75 17.44 -3.51
CA GLN A 29 -5.17 17.30 -3.19
C GLN A 29 -6.07 17.62 -4.39
N THR A 30 -5.69 18.58 -5.21
CA THR A 30 -6.48 18.95 -6.39
C THR A 30 -6.60 17.78 -7.38
N VAL A 31 -5.53 17.01 -7.56
CA VAL A 31 -5.54 15.82 -8.43
C VAL A 31 -6.40 14.73 -7.84
N ALA A 32 -6.25 14.48 -6.54
CA ALA A 32 -7.04 13.48 -5.83
C ALA A 32 -8.54 13.80 -5.92
N ASN A 33 -8.90 15.06 -5.72
CA ASN A 33 -10.29 15.51 -5.81
C ASN A 33 -10.86 15.33 -7.22
N ALA A 34 -10.06 15.63 -8.24
CA ALA A 34 -10.49 15.47 -9.63
C ALA A 34 -10.76 14.02 -10.01
N ASN A 35 -10.00 13.10 -9.41
CA ASN A 35 -10.12 11.67 -9.68
C ASN A 35 -11.03 10.95 -8.68
N ASP A 36 -11.52 11.65 -7.68
CA ASP A 36 -12.37 11.10 -6.61
C ASP A 36 -11.73 9.86 -5.98
N ALA A 37 -10.42 9.95 -5.70
CA ALA A 37 -9.65 8.84 -5.19
C ALA A 37 -8.56 9.29 -4.24
N HIS A 38 -8.24 8.45 -3.24
CA HIS A 38 -7.12 8.69 -2.33
C HIS A 38 -5.84 8.00 -2.82
N GLY A 39 -5.98 7.01 -3.70
CA GLY A 39 -4.87 6.32 -4.32
C GLY A 39 -5.32 5.61 -5.57
N GLN A 40 -4.36 5.21 -6.39
CA GLN A 40 -4.65 4.46 -7.60
C GLN A 40 -3.44 3.67 -8.06
N PHE A 41 -3.72 2.47 -8.57
CA PHE A 41 -2.70 1.59 -9.14
C PHE A 41 -2.72 1.71 -10.67
N PHE A 42 -1.56 2.04 -11.24
CA PHE A 42 -1.38 2.14 -12.69
C PHE A 42 -0.48 0.99 -13.15
N ALA A 43 -1.11 -0.10 -13.59
CA ALA A 43 -0.39 -1.33 -13.90
C ALA A 43 0.65 -1.16 -15.01
N LYS A 44 0.28 -0.52 -16.11
CA LYS A 44 1.17 -0.38 -17.28
C LYS A 44 2.34 0.54 -16.97
N GLU A 45 2.09 1.63 -16.28
CA GLU A 45 3.10 2.64 -15.97
C GLU A 45 4.01 2.22 -14.82
N GLY A 46 3.57 1.24 -14.01
CA GLY A 46 4.32 0.83 -12.84
C GLY A 46 4.32 1.88 -11.74
N ILE A 47 3.17 2.49 -11.49
CA ILE A 47 3.02 3.58 -10.54
C ILE A 47 1.90 3.26 -9.55
N ILE A 48 2.14 3.59 -8.28
CA ILE A 48 1.12 3.63 -7.25
C ILE A 48 1.01 5.07 -6.80
N GLY A 49 -0.13 5.71 -7.12
CA GLY A 49 -0.39 7.09 -6.73
C GLY A 49 -1.09 7.16 -5.37
N TYR A 50 -0.79 8.18 -4.58
CA TYR A 50 -1.43 8.40 -3.29
C TYR A 50 -1.53 9.89 -3.01
N THR A 51 -2.54 10.28 -2.23
CA THR A 51 -2.74 11.69 -1.89
C THR A 51 -1.86 12.11 -0.72
N GLU A 52 -1.33 13.34 -0.79
CA GLU A 52 -0.48 13.89 0.27
C GLU A 52 -1.27 14.27 1.53
N GLU A 53 -2.60 14.40 1.42
CA GLU A 53 -3.43 14.83 2.54
C GLU A 53 -3.66 13.74 3.59
N GLU A 54 -3.59 12.47 3.19
CA GLU A 54 -3.80 11.38 4.14
C GLU A 54 -2.60 11.17 5.04
N LYS A 55 -2.87 10.83 6.30
CA LYS A 55 -1.83 10.55 7.29
C LYS A 55 -2.23 9.36 8.17
N GLY A 56 -1.23 8.80 8.85
CA GLY A 56 -1.46 7.73 9.81
C GLY A 56 -2.11 6.49 9.19
N VAL A 57 -3.07 5.93 9.91
CA VAL A 57 -3.72 4.68 9.53
C VAL A 57 -4.42 4.79 8.16
N SER A 58 -5.04 5.94 7.89
CA SER A 58 -5.70 6.16 6.61
C SER A 58 -4.72 6.09 5.45
N HIS A 59 -3.55 6.71 5.61
CA HIS A 59 -2.51 6.67 4.60
C HIS A 59 -1.99 5.24 4.40
N ALA A 60 -1.72 4.53 5.50
CA ALA A 60 -1.28 3.13 5.43
C ALA A 60 -2.31 2.26 4.71
N ASN A 61 -3.60 2.46 5.00
CA ASN A 61 -4.68 1.73 4.37
C ASN A 61 -4.69 1.94 2.86
N THR A 62 -4.51 3.18 2.41
CA THR A 62 -4.46 3.50 0.98
C THR A 62 -3.29 2.81 0.30
N ILE A 63 -2.10 2.84 0.90
CA ILE A 63 -0.92 2.17 0.32
C ILE A 63 -1.15 0.66 0.24
N LEU A 64 -1.68 0.05 1.28
CA LEU A 64 -1.96 -1.39 1.29
C LEU A 64 -3.01 -1.76 0.23
N HIS A 65 -4.04 -0.92 0.07
CA HIS A 65 -5.08 -1.14 -0.94
C HIS A 65 -4.47 -1.26 -2.35
N GLU A 66 -3.66 -0.28 -2.72
CA GLU A 66 -3.04 -0.29 -4.04
C GLU A 66 -1.98 -1.39 -4.17
N LEU A 67 -1.30 -1.71 -3.07
CA LEU A 67 -0.35 -2.81 -3.06
C LEU A 67 -1.04 -4.14 -3.32
N PHE A 68 -2.23 -4.38 -2.76
CA PHE A 68 -2.98 -5.60 -3.03
C PHE A 68 -3.37 -5.70 -4.51
N HIS A 69 -3.77 -4.57 -5.14
CA HIS A 69 -4.02 -4.57 -6.58
C HIS A 69 -2.76 -4.95 -7.36
N ALA A 70 -1.61 -4.43 -6.94
CA ALA A 70 -0.34 -4.74 -7.60
C ALA A 70 0.02 -6.23 -7.46
N ILE A 71 -0.22 -6.82 -6.29
CA ILE A 71 0.03 -8.24 -6.06
C ILE A 71 -0.88 -9.09 -6.95
N ILE A 72 -2.16 -8.75 -6.99
CA ILE A 72 -3.13 -9.46 -7.83
C ILE A 72 -2.70 -9.41 -9.29
N TYR A 73 -2.27 -8.25 -9.76
CA TYR A 73 -1.80 -8.06 -11.12
C TYR A 73 -0.53 -8.88 -11.41
N GLN A 74 0.47 -8.79 -10.53
CA GLN A 74 1.76 -9.45 -10.74
C GLN A 74 1.67 -10.98 -10.68
N TRP A 75 0.78 -11.52 -9.87
CA TRP A 75 0.59 -12.97 -9.75
C TRP A 75 -0.55 -13.49 -10.62
N HIS A 76 -1.09 -12.63 -11.51
CA HIS A 76 -2.12 -13.01 -12.48
C HIS A 76 -3.34 -13.67 -11.83
N ILE A 77 -3.79 -13.11 -10.72
CA ILE A 77 -4.99 -13.60 -10.04
C ILE A 77 -6.20 -13.00 -10.75
N ASP A 78 -6.92 -13.81 -11.49
CA ASP A 78 -8.06 -13.34 -12.29
C ASP A 78 -9.36 -13.45 -11.51
N LEU A 79 -9.80 -12.33 -10.95
CA LEU A 79 -11.03 -12.25 -10.15
C LEU A 79 -12.14 -11.50 -10.87
N GLY A 80 -11.81 -10.74 -11.93
CA GLY A 80 -12.74 -9.77 -12.52
C GLY A 80 -12.79 -8.51 -11.65
N ASP A 81 -13.10 -7.37 -12.28
CA ASP A 81 -12.97 -6.06 -11.64
C ASP A 81 -13.78 -5.90 -10.36
N LYS A 82 -15.04 -6.33 -10.37
CA LYS A 82 -15.91 -6.19 -9.20
C LYS A 82 -15.46 -7.05 -8.03
N VAL A 83 -15.10 -8.31 -8.30
CA VAL A 83 -14.65 -9.24 -7.27
C VAL A 83 -13.30 -8.78 -6.73
N GLU A 84 -12.41 -8.35 -7.62
CA GLU A 84 -11.11 -7.84 -7.18
C GLU A 84 -11.26 -6.69 -6.20
N GLU A 85 -12.10 -5.70 -6.51
CA GLU A 85 -12.29 -4.55 -5.62
C GLU A 85 -12.86 -4.97 -4.27
N THR A 86 -13.81 -5.89 -4.26
CA THR A 86 -14.38 -6.42 -3.02
C THR A 86 -13.33 -7.14 -2.17
N VAL A 87 -12.52 -7.99 -2.81
CA VAL A 87 -11.46 -8.74 -2.12
C VAL A 87 -10.39 -7.79 -1.58
N VAL A 88 -9.96 -6.83 -2.40
CA VAL A 88 -8.94 -5.85 -1.99
C VAL A 88 -9.44 -5.02 -0.82
N ASN A 89 -10.67 -4.52 -0.88
CA ASN A 89 -11.25 -3.75 0.22
C ASN A 89 -11.29 -4.56 1.52
N GLY A 90 -11.77 -5.79 1.45
CA GLY A 90 -11.87 -6.66 2.62
C GLY A 90 -10.50 -6.99 3.22
N LEU A 91 -9.55 -7.39 2.38
CA LEU A 91 -8.20 -7.74 2.85
C LEU A 91 -7.46 -6.53 3.40
N THR A 92 -7.57 -5.39 2.73
CA THR A 92 -6.90 -4.16 3.17
C THR A 92 -7.42 -3.72 4.53
N ASN A 93 -8.75 -3.62 4.65
CA ASN A 93 -9.36 -3.18 5.90
C ASN A 93 -9.09 -4.17 7.03
N GLY A 94 -9.20 -5.47 6.74
CA GLY A 94 -8.93 -6.50 7.72
C GLY A 94 -7.49 -6.49 8.19
N LEU A 95 -6.54 -6.43 7.26
CA LEU A 95 -5.11 -6.43 7.61
C LEU A 95 -4.73 -5.18 8.38
N THR A 96 -5.23 -4.01 7.96
CA THR A 96 -4.98 -2.75 8.66
C THR A 96 -5.44 -2.86 10.11
N THR A 97 -6.65 -3.38 10.34
CA THR A 97 -7.21 -3.56 11.68
C THR A 97 -6.35 -4.54 12.50
N VAL A 98 -5.92 -5.64 11.89
CA VAL A 98 -5.05 -6.61 12.56
C VAL A 98 -3.77 -5.93 13.05
N PHE A 99 -3.16 -5.11 12.22
CA PHE A 99 -1.93 -4.41 12.61
C PHE A 99 -2.17 -3.34 13.67
N VAL A 100 -3.31 -2.64 13.61
CA VAL A 100 -3.67 -1.66 14.65
C VAL A 100 -3.84 -2.35 15.99
N ASP A 101 -4.52 -3.50 16.01
CA ASP A 101 -4.80 -4.23 17.24
C ASP A 101 -3.63 -5.07 17.74
N ASN A 102 -2.67 -5.36 16.88
CA ASN A 102 -1.53 -6.23 17.19
C ASN A 102 -0.22 -5.59 16.71
N PRO A 103 0.21 -4.48 17.35
CA PRO A 103 1.38 -3.73 16.86
C PRO A 103 2.67 -4.54 16.83
N GLU A 104 2.81 -5.54 17.69
CA GLU A 104 4.01 -6.37 17.75
C GLU A 104 4.09 -7.39 16.60
N LEU A 105 2.96 -7.67 15.93
CA LEU A 105 2.93 -8.66 14.87
C LEU A 105 3.81 -8.24 13.69
N MET A 106 3.78 -6.98 13.29
CA MET A 106 4.61 -6.49 12.18
C MET A 106 6.08 -6.70 12.47
N ASP A 107 6.51 -6.37 13.68
CA ASP A 107 7.91 -6.53 14.08
C ASP A 107 8.32 -8.01 14.08
N TYR A 108 7.44 -8.86 14.59
CA TYR A 108 7.69 -10.29 14.61
C TYR A 108 7.85 -10.85 13.18
N LEU A 109 6.91 -10.55 12.30
CA LEU A 109 6.95 -11.02 10.92
C LEU A 109 8.20 -10.53 10.19
N LYS A 110 8.52 -9.24 10.36
CA LYS A 110 9.72 -8.66 9.77
C LYS A 110 10.97 -9.38 10.22
N THR A 111 11.06 -9.68 11.51
CA THR A 111 12.21 -10.39 12.07
C THR A 111 12.34 -11.81 11.47
N LYS A 112 11.23 -12.53 11.39
CA LYS A 112 11.24 -13.89 10.86
C LYS A 112 11.57 -13.93 9.37
N ILE A 113 11.05 -12.97 8.61
CA ILE A 113 11.36 -12.87 7.18
C ILE A 113 12.86 -12.65 6.98
N LYS A 114 13.50 -11.83 7.82
CA LYS A 114 14.94 -11.58 7.73
C LYS A 114 15.78 -12.80 8.10
N GLU A 115 15.26 -13.69 8.92
CA GLU A 115 15.96 -14.93 9.27
C GLU A 115 16.03 -15.92 8.09
N GLY A 116 15.08 -15.80 7.19
CA GLY A 116 15.04 -16.66 5.99
C GLY A 116 14.31 -17.99 6.18
#